data_0da9c9cea49850ad06291c9135d0a5f6
#
_entry.id   0da9c9cea49850ad06291c9135d0a5f6
#
_cell.length_a   1.000
_cell.length_b   1.000
_cell.length_c   1.000
_cell.angle_alpha   90.00
_cell.angle_beta   90.00
_cell.angle_gamma   90.00
#
_symmetry.space_group_name_H-M   'P 1'
#
loop_
_entity.id
_entity.type
_entity.pdbx_description
1 polymer ?
#
loop_
_entity_poly.entity_id
_entity_poly.type
_entity_poly.pdbx_seq_one_letter_code
_entity_poly.pdbx_strand_id
1 'polypeptide(L)'
;MPHKNYDDELIKIKKHEKKEKPKKEKVKKEKIKKERPKKIKSVPKAKGVKLDFKEETPEINRYWLSVSKRYRAAKYISLMILSVFLLGMLIFQRENITYANLVYLARDLDSDTQTGVGVYSDISYERSFDYDFSMFRGRVCVAGTQGFSLYSQSGSVDLEAKDLYADPRIEAGEKYALVWGSGERDYSVYTTIARVLTAESEYDIEDGCVSDSGSYALLTKSQESRFMITVYNESFKSVTTYYKDKLVMDMALDALGEHIAVASCGVEGAGVKGELMIGKIGTEDRKSYELEGMMPLSVEYTDDGSLVVVCDSGLVIFDGEKEKARVSFDGMTPGAYDIEGDIIAISFPTNATLSQNTLKVFDTDGGAEYNIEINSKVSHVTADGAEAVYAVGEGWATRLSLSDGKTMTGAVDTQVVGVLSPAGNLIVCTPDGTKTYFTDK
;
A
#
# COMPACT_ATOMS: atom_id res chain seq x y z
N MET A 1 -23.17 -31.16 47.72
CA MET A 1 -22.74 -29.87 48.29
C MET A 1 -23.15 -28.78 47.33
N PRO A 2 -23.96 -27.78 47.76
CA PRO A 2 -24.64 -26.87 46.83
C PRO A 2 -23.76 -25.70 46.39
N HIS A 3 -23.88 -25.36 45.13
CA HIS A 3 -23.30 -24.15 44.52
C HIS A 3 -23.92 -22.89 45.16
N LYS A 4 -23.09 -22.01 45.69
CA LYS A 4 -23.50 -20.65 46.08
C LYS A 4 -23.45 -19.74 44.88
N ASN A 5 -24.58 -19.12 44.55
CA ASN A 5 -24.72 -18.07 43.57
C ASN A 5 -23.98 -16.79 44.03
N TYR A 6 -23.10 -16.29 43.19
CA TYR A 6 -22.33 -15.08 43.41
C TYR A 6 -23.01 -13.78 42.89
N ASP A 7 -24.25 -13.85 42.44
CA ASP A 7 -24.92 -12.71 41.77
C ASP A 7 -25.70 -11.76 42.71
N ASP A 8 -25.80 -12.06 44.02
CA ASP A 8 -26.63 -11.25 44.93
C ASP A 8 -25.89 -10.14 45.70
N GLU A 9 -24.55 -10.04 45.61
CA GLU A 9 -23.79 -8.98 46.31
C GLU A 9 -23.56 -7.72 45.49
N LEU A 10 -23.69 -7.76 44.18
CA LEU A 10 -23.46 -6.58 43.31
C LEU A 10 -24.64 -5.60 43.21
N ILE A 11 -25.84 -5.99 43.77
CA ILE A 11 -27.04 -5.15 43.70
C ILE A 11 -27.18 -4.24 44.95
N LYS A 12 -26.44 -4.50 46.02
CA LYS A 12 -26.59 -3.74 47.28
C LYS A 12 -25.67 -2.51 47.41
N ILE A 13 -24.70 -2.34 46.53
CA ILE A 13 -23.74 -1.22 46.62
C ILE A 13 -24.16 0.05 45.81
N LYS A 14 -25.21 -0.04 44.99
CA LYS A 14 -25.67 1.10 44.15
C LYS A 14 -26.80 1.97 44.74
N LYS A 15 -27.09 1.90 46.02
CA LYS A 15 -28.25 2.64 46.62
C LYS A 15 -27.90 3.70 47.66
N HIS A 16 -26.64 4.01 47.94
CA HIS A 16 -26.29 5.05 48.91
C HIS A 16 -25.16 5.97 48.42
N GLU A 17 -25.42 6.72 47.38
CA GLU A 17 -24.69 7.99 47.13
C GLU A 17 -25.68 9.03 46.60
N LYS A 18 -26.40 9.68 47.50
CA LYS A 18 -27.04 10.98 47.27
C LYS A 18 -25.94 12.05 47.29
N LYS A 19 -25.54 12.51 46.14
CA LYS A 19 -24.64 13.68 46.02
C LYS A 19 -25.33 14.93 46.49
N GLU A 20 -24.80 15.51 47.57
CA GLU A 20 -25.09 16.89 47.95
C GLU A 20 -24.55 17.84 46.89
N LYS A 21 -25.41 18.76 46.44
CA LYS A 21 -25.00 19.82 45.49
C LYS A 21 -24.28 20.92 46.26
N PRO A 22 -23.09 21.37 45.86
CA PRO A 22 -22.46 22.51 46.47
C PRO A 22 -23.27 23.80 46.20
N LYS A 23 -23.56 24.55 47.29
CA LYS A 23 -24.16 25.89 47.24
C LYS A 23 -23.24 26.84 46.45
N LYS A 24 -23.71 27.37 45.35
CA LYS A 24 -23.05 28.43 44.60
C LYS A 24 -23.17 29.73 45.39
N GLU A 25 -22.05 30.24 45.92
CA GLU A 25 -21.89 31.59 46.41
C GLU A 25 -22.13 32.57 45.28
N LYS A 26 -23.04 33.51 45.49
CA LYS A 26 -23.32 34.61 44.59
C LYS A 26 -22.27 35.69 44.75
N VAL A 27 -21.22 35.64 43.94
CA VAL A 27 -20.34 36.78 43.77
C VAL A 27 -21.09 37.86 42.99
N LYS A 28 -21.33 39.03 43.65
CA LYS A 28 -21.85 40.21 43.02
C LYS A 28 -20.89 40.71 41.95
N LYS A 29 -21.16 40.48 40.68
CA LYS A 29 -20.45 41.11 39.59
C LYS A 29 -20.95 42.56 39.42
N GLU A 30 -20.09 43.49 39.70
CA GLU A 30 -20.28 44.91 39.36
C GLU A 30 -20.52 45.01 37.83
N LYS A 31 -21.58 45.70 37.49
CA LYS A 31 -21.91 45.98 36.09
C LYS A 31 -21.00 47.05 35.54
N ILE A 32 -19.92 46.67 34.92
CA ILE A 32 -19.17 47.56 34.04
C ILE A 32 -20.08 47.84 32.84
N LYS A 33 -20.59 49.06 32.75
CA LYS A 33 -21.30 49.55 31.60
C LYS A 33 -20.35 49.50 30.38
N LYS A 34 -20.44 48.43 29.58
CA LYS A 34 -19.87 48.48 28.23
C LYS A 34 -20.69 49.42 27.40
N GLU A 35 -20.14 50.57 27.09
CA GLU A 35 -20.70 51.43 26.04
C GLU A 35 -20.80 50.64 24.76
N ARG A 36 -22.02 50.49 24.22
CA ARG A 36 -22.24 49.85 22.93
C ARG A 36 -21.60 50.75 21.89
N PRO A 37 -20.74 50.25 21.01
CA PRO A 37 -20.24 51.02 19.88
C PRO A 37 -21.46 51.52 19.09
N LYS A 38 -21.51 52.84 18.87
CA LYS A 38 -22.56 53.49 18.05
C LYS A 38 -22.61 52.75 16.71
N LYS A 39 -23.76 52.19 16.39
CA LYS A 39 -24.03 51.63 15.06
C LYS A 39 -23.64 52.67 14.02
N ILE A 40 -22.55 52.43 13.32
CA ILE A 40 -22.22 53.16 12.09
C ILE A 40 -23.44 52.97 11.20
N LYS A 41 -24.12 54.06 10.90
CA LYS A 41 -25.25 54.05 9.97
C LYS A 41 -24.75 53.38 8.69
N SER A 42 -25.33 52.23 8.36
CA SER A 42 -25.05 51.55 7.11
C SER A 42 -25.08 52.56 5.99
N VAL A 43 -23.98 52.72 5.28
CA VAL A 43 -23.92 53.46 4.02
C VAL A 43 -25.08 52.92 3.18
N PRO A 44 -25.96 53.79 2.68
CA PRO A 44 -27.09 53.33 1.87
C PRO A 44 -26.49 52.53 0.72
N LYS A 45 -26.87 51.24 0.60
CA LYS A 45 -26.53 50.43 -0.55
C LYS A 45 -26.99 51.23 -1.78
N ALA A 46 -26.05 51.67 -2.58
CA ALA A 46 -26.34 52.31 -3.82
C ALA A 46 -27.33 51.40 -4.55
N LYS A 47 -28.57 51.86 -4.69
CA LYS A 47 -29.58 51.20 -5.51
C LYS A 47 -28.92 51.07 -6.86
N GLY A 48 -28.62 49.82 -7.28
CA GLY A 48 -28.08 49.62 -8.61
C GLY A 48 -28.95 50.37 -9.58
N VAL A 49 -28.36 51.37 -10.23
CA VAL A 49 -29.02 52.10 -11.31
C VAL A 49 -29.37 51.04 -12.33
N LYS A 50 -30.68 50.74 -12.46
CA LYS A 50 -31.15 49.95 -13.59
C LYS A 50 -30.98 50.89 -14.80
N LEU A 51 -29.80 50.75 -15.43
CA LEU A 51 -29.58 51.41 -16.73
C LEU A 51 -30.58 50.79 -17.70
N ASP A 52 -31.60 51.57 -18.03
CA ASP A 52 -32.61 51.22 -19.04
C ASP A 52 -31.96 51.44 -20.41
N PHE A 53 -31.34 50.44 -20.96
CA PHE A 53 -30.60 50.49 -22.24
C PHE A 53 -31.51 50.52 -23.46
N LYS A 54 -32.70 51.10 -23.34
CA LYS A 54 -33.65 51.14 -24.46
C LYS A 54 -33.44 52.30 -25.45
N GLU A 55 -32.58 53.25 -25.13
CA GLU A 55 -32.33 54.38 -26.05
C GLU A 55 -30.84 54.46 -26.42
N GLU A 56 -30.59 54.38 -27.73
CA GLU A 56 -29.33 54.66 -28.46
C GLU A 56 -28.00 54.27 -27.82
N THR A 57 -27.79 52.99 -27.71
CA THR A 57 -26.46 52.52 -27.33
C THR A 57 -25.53 52.67 -28.54
N PRO A 58 -24.35 53.32 -28.39
CA PRO A 58 -23.33 53.37 -29.44
C PRO A 58 -22.96 51.94 -29.92
N GLU A 59 -22.55 51.78 -31.15
CA GLU A 59 -22.20 50.47 -31.75
C GLU A 59 -21.23 49.67 -30.88
N ILE A 60 -20.29 50.38 -30.25
CA ILE A 60 -19.33 49.80 -29.29
C ILE A 60 -20.06 49.11 -28.10
N ASN A 61 -21.10 49.74 -27.55
CA ASN A 61 -21.85 49.14 -26.44
C ASN A 61 -22.69 47.96 -26.91
N ARG A 62 -23.19 47.94 -28.13
CA ARG A 62 -23.90 46.81 -28.74
C ARG A 62 -22.93 45.61 -28.92
N TYR A 63 -21.73 45.89 -29.38
CA TYR A 63 -20.68 44.87 -29.49
C TYR A 63 -20.38 44.20 -28.13
N TRP A 64 -20.09 45.01 -27.11
CA TRP A 64 -19.76 44.47 -25.77
C TRP A 64 -20.93 43.75 -25.12
N LEU A 65 -22.17 44.19 -25.35
CA LEU A 65 -23.36 43.47 -24.90
C LEU A 65 -23.50 42.10 -25.59
N SER A 66 -23.20 42.03 -26.89
CA SER A 66 -23.22 40.75 -27.62
C SER A 66 -22.12 39.80 -27.13
N VAL A 67 -20.90 40.28 -26.88
CA VAL A 67 -19.80 39.54 -26.30
C VAL A 67 -20.15 39.06 -24.89
N SER A 68 -20.70 39.93 -24.04
CA SER A 68 -21.13 39.56 -22.69
C SER A 68 -22.23 38.50 -22.69
N LYS A 69 -23.18 38.54 -23.64
CA LYS A 69 -24.19 37.49 -23.80
C LYS A 69 -23.57 36.15 -24.23
N ARG A 70 -22.62 36.17 -25.20
CA ARG A 70 -21.91 34.98 -25.65
C ARG A 70 -21.08 34.39 -24.52
N TYR A 71 -20.36 35.22 -23.74
CA TYR A 71 -19.59 34.77 -22.60
C TYR A 71 -20.47 34.13 -21.52
N ARG A 72 -21.63 34.73 -21.19
CA ARG A 72 -22.61 34.13 -20.27
C ARG A 72 -23.13 32.80 -20.79
N ALA A 73 -23.48 32.72 -22.07
CA ALA A 73 -23.92 31.48 -22.69
C ALA A 73 -22.83 30.42 -22.63
N ALA A 74 -21.58 30.76 -22.98
CA ALA A 74 -20.43 29.86 -22.88
C ALA A 74 -20.20 29.35 -21.44
N LYS A 75 -20.32 30.28 -20.46
CA LYS A 75 -20.23 29.91 -19.03
C LYS A 75 -21.28 28.88 -18.60
N TYR A 76 -22.54 29.07 -19.00
CA TYR A 76 -23.63 28.16 -18.66
C TYR A 76 -23.49 26.83 -19.40
N ILE A 77 -23.02 26.83 -20.65
CA ILE A 77 -22.74 25.62 -21.43
C ILE A 77 -21.60 24.84 -20.77
N SER A 78 -20.50 25.50 -20.39
CA SER A 78 -19.38 24.89 -19.69
C SER A 78 -19.82 24.29 -18.34
N LEU A 79 -20.65 25.03 -17.59
CA LEU A 79 -21.15 24.51 -16.30
C LEU A 79 -22.10 23.32 -16.50
N MET A 80 -22.91 23.32 -17.56
CA MET A 80 -23.76 22.20 -17.93
C MET A 80 -22.93 20.96 -18.31
N ILE A 81 -21.89 21.14 -19.14
CA ILE A 81 -20.98 20.06 -19.52
C ILE A 81 -20.30 19.48 -18.28
N LEU A 82 -19.78 20.32 -17.38
CA LEU A 82 -19.18 19.90 -16.11
C LEU A 82 -20.19 19.13 -15.25
N SER A 83 -21.44 19.59 -15.16
CA SER A 83 -22.49 18.90 -14.39
C SER A 83 -22.83 17.54 -14.98
N VAL A 84 -22.91 17.42 -16.31
CA VAL A 84 -23.16 16.15 -17.00
C VAL A 84 -21.97 15.19 -16.79
N PHE A 85 -20.75 15.71 -16.86
CA PHE A 85 -19.54 14.91 -16.59
C PHE A 85 -19.52 14.39 -15.14
N LEU A 86 -19.80 15.25 -14.15
CA LEU A 86 -19.86 14.86 -12.74
C LEU A 86 -20.98 13.84 -12.48
N LEU A 87 -22.16 14.03 -13.09
CA LEU A 87 -23.26 13.07 -12.99
C LEU A 87 -22.90 11.74 -13.65
N GLY A 88 -22.22 11.77 -14.80
CA GLY A 88 -21.71 10.59 -15.47
C GLY A 88 -20.72 9.84 -14.56
N MET A 89 -19.74 10.55 -14.00
CA MET A 89 -18.79 9.99 -13.06
C MET A 89 -19.47 9.35 -11.85
N LEU A 90 -20.45 10.01 -11.25
CA LEU A 90 -21.24 9.46 -10.13
C LEU A 90 -22.02 8.20 -10.50
N ILE A 91 -22.53 8.09 -11.74
CA ILE A 91 -23.27 6.91 -12.19
C ILE A 91 -22.33 5.76 -12.50
N PHE A 92 -21.21 6.03 -13.18
CA PHE A 92 -20.24 4.99 -13.55
C PHE A 92 -19.45 4.47 -12.34
N GLN A 93 -19.15 5.33 -11.37
CA GLN A 93 -18.40 4.96 -10.17
C GLN A 93 -19.26 4.80 -8.91
N ARG A 94 -20.57 4.63 -9.06
CA ARG A 94 -21.48 4.51 -7.90
C ARG A 94 -21.08 3.39 -6.91
N GLU A 95 -20.47 2.31 -7.39
CA GLU A 95 -20.01 1.19 -6.59
C GLU A 95 -18.77 1.55 -5.76
N ASN A 96 -17.96 2.49 -6.25
CA ASN A 96 -16.79 3.02 -5.55
C ASN A 96 -17.11 4.22 -4.63
N ILE A 97 -18.30 4.84 -4.76
CA ILE A 97 -18.74 5.96 -3.90
C ILE A 97 -19.48 5.37 -2.68
N THR A 98 -18.75 4.69 -1.83
CA THR A 98 -19.24 4.22 -0.53
C THR A 98 -18.89 5.23 0.56
N TYR A 99 -19.57 5.17 1.70
CA TYR A 99 -19.22 6.00 2.87
C TYR A 99 -17.77 5.75 3.31
N ALA A 100 -17.31 4.51 3.27
CA ALA A 100 -15.94 4.12 3.56
C ALA A 100 -14.96 4.87 2.63
N ASN A 101 -15.17 4.83 1.31
CA ASN A 101 -14.30 5.50 0.34
C ASN A 101 -14.31 7.02 0.48
N LEU A 102 -15.43 7.63 0.90
CA LEU A 102 -15.47 9.06 1.23
C LEU A 102 -14.68 9.40 2.49
N VAL A 103 -14.72 8.54 3.51
CA VAL A 103 -13.89 8.68 4.71
C VAL A 103 -12.41 8.48 4.37
N TYR A 104 -12.09 7.53 3.47
CA TYR A 104 -10.74 7.37 2.92
C TYR A 104 -10.23 8.65 2.29
N LEU A 105 -10.97 9.17 1.31
CA LEU A 105 -10.61 10.41 0.63
C LEU A 105 -10.42 11.58 1.61
N ALA A 106 -11.28 11.70 2.61
CA ALA A 106 -11.16 12.73 3.62
C ALA A 106 -9.92 12.54 4.50
N ARG A 107 -9.57 11.30 4.85
CA ARG A 107 -8.42 10.95 5.67
C ARG A 107 -7.10 11.08 4.89
N ASP A 108 -7.10 10.73 3.60
CA ASP A 108 -5.94 10.93 2.74
C ASP A 108 -5.66 12.42 2.50
N LEU A 109 -6.69 13.24 2.32
CA LEU A 109 -6.55 14.71 2.26
C LEU A 109 -6.02 15.30 3.57
N ASP A 110 -6.31 14.69 4.72
CA ASP A 110 -5.80 15.12 6.02
C ASP A 110 -4.36 14.61 6.27
N SER A 111 -4.02 13.44 5.74
CA SER A 111 -2.67 12.88 5.79
C SER A 111 -1.71 13.64 4.88
N ASP A 112 -2.12 14.05 3.68
CA ASP A 112 -1.31 14.87 2.78
C ASP A 112 -0.96 16.24 3.37
N THR A 113 -1.75 16.76 4.30
CA THR A 113 -1.39 17.98 5.04
C THR A 113 -0.35 17.74 6.16
N GLN A 114 -0.12 16.49 6.56
CA GLN A 114 0.94 16.09 7.48
C GLN A 114 2.19 15.53 6.79
N THR A 115 2.15 15.26 5.50
CA THR A 115 3.30 14.91 4.67
C THR A 115 4.20 16.11 4.36
N GLY A 116 4.68 16.77 5.41
CA GLY A 116 6.06 17.24 5.35
C GLY A 116 6.90 15.96 5.25
N VAL A 117 7.86 15.89 4.33
CA VAL A 117 8.83 14.81 4.13
C VAL A 117 8.98 13.99 5.41
N GLY A 118 8.22 12.88 5.48
CA GLY A 118 7.84 12.36 6.79
C GLY A 118 8.90 11.43 7.34
N VAL A 119 9.53 11.87 8.41
CA VAL A 119 10.26 10.96 9.29
C VAL A 119 9.24 10.07 9.97
N TYR A 120 9.33 8.77 9.76
CA TYR A 120 8.56 7.79 10.50
C TYR A 120 9.04 7.74 11.95
N SER A 121 8.11 7.76 12.89
CA SER A 121 8.42 7.58 14.31
C SER A 121 8.68 6.11 14.61
N ASP A 122 9.52 5.86 15.60
CA ASP A 122 9.73 4.51 16.12
C ASP A 122 8.40 3.93 16.63
N ILE A 123 8.13 2.69 16.29
CA ILE A 123 6.93 1.94 16.68
C ILE A 123 7.35 0.86 17.67
N SER A 124 6.54 0.64 18.70
CA SER A 124 6.68 -0.51 19.60
C SER A 124 5.44 -1.38 19.47
N TYR A 125 5.64 -2.68 19.34
CA TYR A 125 4.59 -3.68 19.28
C TYR A 125 4.89 -4.87 20.19
N GLU A 126 3.86 -5.67 20.43
CA GLU A 126 4.00 -6.85 21.28
C GLU A 126 4.87 -7.90 20.57
N ARG A 127 5.83 -8.47 21.29
CA ARG A 127 6.75 -9.46 20.73
C ARG A 127 6.01 -10.71 20.27
N SER A 128 6.23 -11.12 19.05
CA SER A 128 5.69 -12.33 18.43
C SER A 128 6.80 -13.32 18.06
N PHE A 129 6.43 -14.52 17.66
CA PHE A 129 7.38 -15.54 17.18
C PHE A 129 7.68 -15.35 15.69
N ASP A 130 6.64 -15.03 14.92
CA ASP A 130 6.73 -14.77 13.49
C ASP A 130 6.05 -13.43 13.17
N TYR A 131 6.62 -12.75 12.20
CA TYR A 131 6.15 -11.45 11.70
C TYR A 131 6.23 -11.39 10.19
N ASP A 132 5.30 -10.64 9.63
CA ASP A 132 5.43 -10.11 8.29
C ASP A 132 5.06 -8.63 8.27
N PHE A 133 5.66 -7.87 7.35
CA PHE A 133 5.58 -6.42 7.31
C PHE A 133 5.32 -5.96 5.89
N SER A 134 4.46 -4.95 5.75
CA SER A 134 4.20 -4.31 4.47
C SER A 134 3.90 -2.82 4.68
N MET A 135 4.05 -2.06 3.61
CA MET A 135 3.58 -0.67 3.58
C MET A 135 2.16 -0.62 3.02
N PHE A 136 1.27 0.08 3.69
CA PHE A 136 -0.09 0.28 3.24
C PHE A 136 -0.48 1.75 3.28
N ARG A 137 -0.46 2.43 2.13
CA ARG A 137 -0.82 3.85 2.02
C ARG A 137 -0.05 4.73 3.00
N GLY A 138 1.26 4.58 3.02
CA GLY A 138 2.16 5.31 3.90
C GLY A 138 2.05 4.95 5.39
N ARG A 139 1.49 3.80 5.71
CA ARG A 139 1.39 3.24 7.06
C ARG A 139 2.15 1.94 7.14
N VAL A 140 2.71 1.65 8.30
CA VAL A 140 3.40 0.38 8.55
C VAL A 140 2.38 -0.65 9.01
N CYS A 141 2.26 -1.73 8.24
CA CYS A 141 1.52 -2.92 8.60
C CYS A 141 2.43 -3.90 9.33
N VAL A 142 1.93 -4.47 10.41
CA VAL A 142 2.59 -5.52 11.16
C VAL A 142 1.60 -6.67 11.34
N ALA A 143 1.88 -7.79 10.69
CA ALA A 143 1.16 -9.03 10.92
C ALA A 143 2.03 -9.94 11.81
N GLY A 144 1.52 -10.33 12.95
CA GLY A 144 2.20 -11.19 13.90
C GLY A 144 1.29 -12.28 14.43
N THR A 145 1.83 -13.27 15.14
CA THR A 145 1.03 -14.36 15.73
C THR A 145 0.03 -13.87 16.78
N GLN A 146 0.12 -12.61 17.21
CA GLN A 146 -0.82 -11.99 18.16
C GLN A 146 -1.94 -11.19 17.47
N GLY A 147 -1.81 -10.94 16.17
CA GLY A 147 -2.77 -10.22 15.36
C GLY A 147 -2.16 -9.29 14.34
N PHE A 148 -3.00 -8.50 13.72
CA PHE A 148 -2.64 -7.49 12.72
C PHE A 148 -2.76 -6.08 13.34
N SER A 149 -1.77 -5.24 13.06
CA SER A 149 -1.75 -3.83 13.49
C SER A 149 -1.31 -2.92 12.36
N LEU A 150 -1.97 -1.79 12.24
CA LEU A 150 -1.66 -0.73 11.29
C LEU A 150 -1.22 0.51 12.05
N TYR A 151 -0.03 1.00 11.76
CA TYR A 151 0.58 2.15 12.43
C TYR A 151 0.71 3.32 11.48
N SER A 152 0.34 4.50 11.94
CA SER A 152 0.58 5.75 11.22
C SER A 152 2.05 6.13 11.21
N GLN A 153 2.43 7.11 10.40
CA GLN A 153 3.79 7.68 10.39
C GLN A 153 4.22 8.23 11.77
N SER A 154 3.26 8.70 12.57
CA SER A 154 3.55 9.17 13.94
C SER A 154 3.75 8.05 14.97
N GLY A 155 3.67 6.78 14.55
CA GLY A 155 3.76 5.61 15.44
C GLY A 155 2.48 5.31 16.21
N SER A 156 1.37 6.02 15.96
CA SER A 156 0.08 5.70 16.58
C SER A 156 -0.61 4.53 15.89
N VAL A 157 -1.32 3.71 16.67
CA VAL A 157 -2.12 2.61 16.13
C VAL A 157 -3.38 3.19 15.48
N ASP A 158 -3.53 2.96 14.19
CA ASP A 158 -4.72 3.34 13.42
C ASP A 158 -5.77 2.23 13.40
N LEU A 159 -5.31 0.97 13.36
CA LEU A 159 -6.15 -0.21 13.38
C LEU A 159 -5.43 -1.35 14.11
N GLU A 160 -6.16 -2.11 14.91
CA GLU A 160 -5.70 -3.34 15.55
C GLU A 160 -6.78 -4.41 15.40
N ALA A 161 -6.35 -5.61 15.00
CA ALA A 161 -7.22 -6.78 14.88
C ALA A 161 -6.54 -8.02 15.46
N LYS A 162 -7.33 -8.84 16.16
CA LYS A 162 -6.84 -10.08 16.78
C LYS A 162 -7.08 -11.27 15.86
N ASP A 163 -6.44 -11.27 14.72
CA ASP A 163 -6.42 -12.42 13.84
C ASP A 163 -5.18 -13.26 14.19
N LEU A 164 -5.41 -14.44 14.68
CA LEU A 164 -4.36 -15.31 15.24
C LEU A 164 -3.96 -16.32 14.17
N TYR A 165 -2.87 -16.05 13.49
CA TYR A 165 -2.24 -16.97 12.54
C TYR A 165 -0.95 -17.52 13.12
N ALA A 166 -0.63 -18.78 12.84
CA ALA A 166 0.61 -19.39 13.31
C ALA A 166 1.84 -18.89 12.53
N ASP A 167 1.68 -18.72 11.21
CA ASP A 167 2.65 -18.12 10.29
C ASP A 167 1.96 -17.01 9.49
N PRO A 168 1.84 -15.79 10.07
CA PRO A 168 1.13 -14.69 9.43
C PRO A 168 1.90 -14.17 8.23
N ARG A 169 1.17 -13.85 7.14
CA ARG A 169 1.66 -13.21 5.93
C ARG A 169 0.78 -12.02 5.61
N ILE A 170 1.39 -11.03 4.99
CA ILE A 170 0.71 -9.81 4.59
C ILE A 170 1.22 -9.31 3.25
N GLU A 171 0.30 -8.91 2.38
CA GLU A 171 0.58 -8.14 1.20
C GLU A 171 -0.43 -7.01 1.06
N ALA A 172 0.03 -5.84 0.62
CA ALA A 172 -0.80 -4.66 0.52
C ALA A 172 -0.61 -3.96 -0.82
N GLY A 173 -1.73 -3.69 -1.49
CA GLY A 173 -1.82 -2.74 -2.60
C GLY A 173 -2.41 -1.41 -2.12
N GLU A 174 -2.80 -0.55 -3.05
CA GLU A 174 -3.36 0.77 -2.71
C GLU A 174 -4.73 0.70 -2.03
N LYS A 175 -5.56 -0.31 -2.30
CA LYS A 175 -6.93 -0.37 -1.78
C LYS A 175 -7.10 -1.25 -0.57
N TYR A 176 -6.45 -2.39 -0.54
CA TYR A 176 -6.58 -3.41 0.49
C TYR A 176 -5.23 -3.95 0.91
N ALA A 177 -5.18 -4.38 2.18
CA ALA A 177 -4.15 -5.27 2.69
C ALA A 177 -4.78 -6.65 2.93
N LEU A 178 -4.18 -7.68 2.39
CA LEU A 178 -4.53 -9.08 2.55
C LEU A 178 -3.63 -9.68 3.62
N VAL A 179 -4.23 -10.34 4.61
CA VAL A 179 -3.51 -11.02 5.70
C VAL A 179 -4.01 -12.45 5.77
N TRP A 180 -3.10 -13.41 5.79
CA TRP A 180 -3.45 -14.84 5.86
C TRP A 180 -2.46 -15.61 6.73
N GLY A 181 -2.85 -16.81 7.16
CA GLY A 181 -1.94 -17.76 7.76
C GLY A 181 -1.37 -18.70 6.69
N SER A 182 -0.05 -18.73 6.52
CA SER A 182 0.60 -19.68 5.62
C SER A 182 0.38 -21.12 6.12
N GLY A 183 -0.10 -22.00 5.25
CA GLY A 183 -0.53 -23.36 5.61
C GLY A 183 -1.87 -23.44 6.37
N GLU A 184 -2.58 -22.35 6.54
CA GLU A 184 -3.91 -22.26 7.12
C GLU A 184 -4.95 -21.92 6.05
N ARG A 185 -6.23 -21.89 6.43
CA ARG A 185 -7.34 -21.58 5.51
C ARG A 185 -7.90 -20.18 5.72
N ASP A 186 -7.71 -19.64 6.89
CA ASP A 186 -8.25 -18.35 7.28
C ASP A 186 -7.46 -17.20 6.66
N TYR A 187 -8.19 -16.19 6.17
CA TYR A 187 -7.63 -14.95 5.71
C TYR A 187 -8.55 -13.77 5.98
N SER A 188 -7.99 -12.59 6.05
CA SER A 188 -8.70 -11.34 6.29
C SER A 188 -8.24 -10.26 5.31
N VAL A 189 -9.16 -9.39 4.91
CA VAL A 189 -8.87 -8.21 4.08
C VAL A 189 -9.16 -6.96 4.87
N TYR A 190 -8.22 -6.05 4.85
CA TYR A 190 -8.25 -4.80 5.60
C TYR A 190 -8.24 -3.59 4.68
N THR A 191 -8.86 -2.56 5.16
CA THR A 191 -8.68 -1.19 4.73
C THR A 191 -7.92 -0.44 5.82
N THR A 192 -7.51 0.81 5.59
CA THR A 192 -6.86 1.63 6.63
C THR A 192 -7.78 1.97 7.83
N ILE A 193 -9.05 1.60 7.77
CA ILE A 193 -10.06 1.96 8.78
C ILE A 193 -10.63 0.73 9.48
N ALA A 194 -10.77 -0.38 8.76
CA ALA A 194 -11.48 -1.54 9.27
C ALA A 194 -11.12 -2.82 8.52
N ARG A 195 -11.33 -3.95 9.17
CA ARG A 195 -11.43 -5.23 8.51
C ARG A 195 -12.72 -5.28 7.69
N VAL A 196 -12.62 -5.56 6.40
CA VAL A 196 -13.76 -5.57 5.46
C VAL A 196 -14.19 -6.98 5.09
N LEU A 197 -13.30 -7.96 5.23
CA LEU A 197 -13.58 -9.36 4.99
C LEU A 197 -12.85 -10.23 6.01
N THR A 198 -13.50 -11.28 6.46
CA THR A 198 -12.89 -12.49 7.03
C THR A 198 -13.52 -13.67 6.32
N ALA A 199 -12.70 -14.54 5.79
CA ALA A 199 -13.16 -15.68 5.03
C ALA A 199 -12.23 -16.88 5.25
N GLU A 200 -12.71 -18.04 4.85
CA GLU A 200 -11.98 -19.31 4.87
C GLU A 200 -11.85 -19.82 3.45
N SER A 201 -10.66 -20.19 3.05
CA SER A 201 -10.37 -20.87 1.79
C SER A 201 -10.79 -22.34 1.85
N GLU A 202 -11.07 -22.95 0.72
CA GLU A 202 -11.39 -24.38 0.64
C GLU A 202 -10.20 -25.27 1.05
N TYR A 203 -8.98 -24.83 0.75
CA TYR A 203 -7.73 -25.52 1.03
C TYR A 203 -6.75 -24.59 1.72
N ASP A 204 -5.66 -25.16 2.25
CA ASP A 204 -4.62 -24.44 2.93
C ASP A 204 -3.94 -23.44 1.97
N ILE A 205 -3.80 -22.20 2.43
CA ILE A 205 -3.22 -21.10 1.66
C ILE A 205 -1.70 -21.20 1.78
N GLU A 206 -1.04 -21.22 0.64
CA GLU A 206 0.43 -21.22 0.55
C GLU A 206 0.97 -19.81 0.33
N ASP A 207 0.23 -19.00 -0.46
CA ASP A 207 0.62 -17.65 -0.82
C ASP A 207 -0.57 -16.78 -1.24
N GLY A 208 -0.38 -15.45 -1.30
CA GLY A 208 -1.39 -14.49 -1.71
C GLY A 208 -0.77 -13.28 -2.38
N CYS A 209 -1.47 -12.64 -3.32
CA CYS A 209 -1.06 -11.36 -3.90
C CYS A 209 -2.24 -10.42 -4.07
N VAL A 210 -1.95 -9.11 -4.04
CA VAL A 210 -2.95 -8.03 -4.07
C VAL A 210 -2.59 -7.01 -5.15
N SER A 211 -3.57 -6.57 -5.92
CA SER A 211 -3.43 -5.44 -6.86
C SER A 211 -3.81 -4.12 -6.21
N ASP A 212 -3.36 -2.99 -6.78
CA ASP A 212 -3.75 -1.65 -6.33
C ASP A 212 -5.25 -1.39 -6.48
N SER A 213 -5.88 -1.98 -7.50
CA SER A 213 -7.34 -1.92 -7.69
C SER A 213 -8.14 -2.62 -6.59
N GLY A 214 -7.49 -3.51 -5.82
CA GLY A 214 -8.08 -4.30 -4.74
C GLY A 214 -8.58 -5.68 -5.17
N SER A 215 -8.23 -6.14 -6.36
CA SER A 215 -8.31 -7.55 -6.69
C SER A 215 -7.21 -8.31 -5.97
N TYR A 216 -7.43 -9.56 -5.60
CA TYR A 216 -6.42 -10.39 -4.95
C TYR A 216 -6.48 -11.83 -5.44
N ALA A 217 -5.40 -12.56 -5.30
CA ALA A 217 -5.34 -13.97 -5.59
C ALA A 217 -4.79 -14.76 -4.40
N LEU A 218 -5.27 -15.98 -4.24
CA LEU A 218 -4.79 -16.94 -3.24
C LEU A 218 -4.26 -18.17 -3.95
N LEU A 219 -3.05 -18.55 -3.62
CA LEU A 219 -2.45 -19.83 -3.97
C LEU A 219 -2.78 -20.84 -2.88
N THR A 220 -3.42 -21.91 -3.24
CA THR A 220 -3.79 -22.98 -2.30
C THR A 220 -3.33 -24.34 -2.81
N LYS A 221 -3.19 -25.30 -1.91
CA LYS A 221 -3.17 -26.72 -2.29
C LYS A 221 -4.48 -27.10 -2.98
N SER A 222 -4.52 -28.21 -3.67
CA SER A 222 -5.72 -28.68 -4.34
C SER A 222 -5.76 -30.21 -4.34
N GLN A 223 -6.97 -30.78 -4.44
CA GLN A 223 -7.17 -32.21 -4.65
C GLN A 223 -7.15 -32.59 -6.11
N GLU A 224 -7.47 -31.67 -7.01
CA GLU A 224 -7.55 -31.92 -8.47
C GLU A 224 -6.22 -31.71 -9.18
N SER A 225 -5.36 -30.87 -8.64
CA SER A 225 -4.01 -30.57 -9.11
C SER A 225 -3.08 -30.36 -7.91
N ARG A 226 -1.82 -30.08 -8.13
CA ARG A 226 -0.92 -29.78 -7.03
C ARG A 226 -1.25 -28.46 -6.34
N PHE A 227 -1.60 -27.44 -7.14
CA PHE A 227 -1.94 -26.09 -6.67
C PHE A 227 -3.16 -25.57 -7.43
N MET A 228 -3.90 -24.70 -6.77
CA MET A 228 -5.01 -23.93 -7.29
C MET A 228 -4.80 -22.45 -6.95
N ILE A 229 -4.95 -21.61 -7.96
CA ILE A 229 -4.87 -20.14 -7.80
C ILE A 229 -6.27 -19.60 -8.05
N THR A 230 -6.89 -19.02 -7.05
CA THR A 230 -8.20 -18.40 -7.16
C THR A 230 -8.06 -16.88 -7.10
N VAL A 231 -8.50 -16.22 -8.16
CA VAL A 231 -8.49 -14.75 -8.25
C VAL A 231 -9.85 -14.20 -7.86
N TYR A 232 -9.85 -13.22 -6.98
CA TYR A 232 -11.03 -12.51 -6.51
C TYR A 232 -10.97 -11.05 -6.99
N ASN A 233 -12.13 -10.50 -7.35
CA ASN A 233 -12.22 -9.09 -7.69
C ASN A 233 -12.32 -8.21 -6.43
N GLU A 234 -12.31 -6.90 -6.61
CA GLU A 234 -12.44 -5.88 -5.56
C GLU A 234 -13.73 -5.98 -4.70
N SER A 235 -14.72 -6.73 -5.17
CA SER A 235 -15.97 -7.03 -4.45
C SER A 235 -15.95 -8.41 -3.79
N PHE A 236 -14.77 -9.01 -3.63
CA PHE A 236 -14.53 -10.31 -2.97
C PHE A 236 -15.20 -11.51 -3.64
N LYS A 237 -15.50 -11.41 -4.93
CA LYS A 237 -16.08 -12.50 -5.69
C LYS A 237 -14.99 -13.20 -6.50
N SER A 238 -14.95 -14.53 -6.45
CA SER A 238 -14.10 -15.33 -7.33
C SER A 238 -14.46 -15.08 -8.79
N VAL A 239 -13.45 -14.76 -9.59
CA VAL A 239 -13.59 -14.43 -11.02
C VAL A 239 -12.97 -15.50 -11.89
N THR A 240 -11.81 -16.02 -11.49
CA THR A 240 -11.04 -16.99 -12.29
C THR A 240 -10.30 -17.94 -11.35
N THR A 241 -10.18 -19.20 -11.78
CA THR A 241 -9.38 -20.20 -11.07
C THR A 241 -8.43 -20.87 -12.07
N TYR A 242 -7.17 -20.97 -11.69
CA TYR A 242 -6.12 -21.65 -12.45
C TYR A 242 -5.64 -22.88 -11.67
N TYR A 243 -5.43 -23.99 -12.36
CA TYR A 243 -4.87 -25.20 -11.79
C TYR A 243 -3.44 -25.40 -12.30
N LYS A 244 -2.53 -25.73 -11.40
CA LYS A 244 -1.10 -25.91 -11.67
C LYS A 244 -0.59 -27.21 -11.06
N ASP A 245 0.07 -28.03 -11.89
CA ASP A 245 0.75 -29.24 -11.44
C ASP A 245 2.24 -29.00 -11.10
N LYS A 246 2.83 -27.95 -11.68
CA LYS A 246 4.18 -27.48 -11.36
C LYS A 246 4.19 -26.74 -10.02
N LEU A 247 5.36 -26.72 -9.37
CA LEU A 247 5.55 -25.91 -8.18
C LEU A 247 5.42 -24.43 -8.55
N VAL A 248 4.45 -23.74 -7.99
CA VAL A 248 4.34 -22.29 -8.08
C VAL A 248 5.37 -21.70 -7.13
N MET A 249 6.20 -20.82 -7.64
CA MET A 249 7.27 -20.16 -6.90
C MET A 249 6.82 -18.78 -6.39
N ASP A 250 6.05 -18.07 -7.23
CA ASP A 250 5.54 -16.75 -6.91
C ASP A 250 4.43 -16.36 -7.91
N MET A 251 3.62 -15.36 -7.55
CA MET A 251 2.55 -14.82 -8.39
C MET A 251 2.33 -13.34 -8.12
N ALA A 252 1.99 -12.58 -9.16
CA ALA A 252 1.69 -11.17 -9.07
C ALA A 252 0.45 -10.79 -9.87
N LEU A 253 -0.24 -9.76 -9.42
CA LEU A 253 -1.33 -9.10 -10.13
C LEU A 253 -0.84 -7.76 -10.66
N ASP A 254 -1.26 -7.35 -11.86
CA ASP A 254 -1.02 -6.00 -12.34
C ASP A 254 -1.82 -4.98 -11.49
N ALA A 255 -1.41 -3.72 -11.49
CA ALA A 255 -2.01 -2.66 -10.68
C ALA A 255 -3.54 -2.53 -10.89
N LEU A 256 -4.02 -2.79 -12.11
CA LEU A 256 -5.45 -2.73 -12.44
C LEU A 256 -6.22 -3.99 -12.06
N GLY A 257 -5.54 -5.10 -11.73
CA GLY A 257 -6.17 -6.40 -11.48
C GLY A 257 -6.79 -7.01 -12.72
N GLU A 258 -6.23 -6.73 -13.91
CA GLU A 258 -6.67 -7.27 -15.19
C GLU A 258 -5.86 -8.50 -15.61
N HIS A 259 -4.59 -8.58 -15.18
CA HIS A 259 -3.68 -9.68 -15.50
C HIS A 259 -3.08 -10.29 -14.25
N ILE A 260 -2.78 -11.59 -14.34
CA ILE A 260 -2.02 -12.33 -13.33
C ILE A 260 -0.81 -12.96 -13.99
N ALA A 261 0.34 -12.82 -13.34
CA ALA A 261 1.56 -13.52 -13.66
C ALA A 261 1.79 -14.63 -12.64
N VAL A 262 2.16 -15.82 -13.11
CA VAL A 262 2.45 -16.98 -12.24
C VAL A 262 3.77 -17.59 -12.67
N ALA A 263 4.76 -17.47 -11.81
CA ALA A 263 6.06 -18.10 -11.97
C ALA A 263 6.05 -19.51 -11.38
N SER A 264 6.42 -20.50 -12.14
CA SER A 264 6.38 -21.90 -11.71
C SER A 264 7.62 -22.67 -12.20
N CYS A 265 7.99 -23.72 -11.49
CA CYS A 265 9.08 -24.57 -11.89
C CYS A 265 8.69 -26.07 -11.82
N GLY A 266 9.34 -26.86 -12.65
CA GLY A 266 9.22 -28.31 -12.69
C GLY A 266 10.54 -28.95 -13.07
N VAL A 267 10.58 -30.26 -13.05
CA VAL A 267 11.76 -31.05 -13.46
C VAL A 267 11.44 -31.70 -14.79
N GLU A 268 12.28 -31.48 -15.80
CA GLU A 268 12.20 -32.15 -17.07
C GLU A 268 13.56 -32.77 -17.39
N GLY A 269 13.61 -34.12 -17.45
CA GLY A 269 14.87 -34.83 -17.59
C GLY A 269 15.79 -34.66 -16.40
N ALA A 270 16.97 -34.08 -16.62
CA ALA A 270 17.98 -33.82 -15.58
C ALA A 270 18.04 -32.35 -15.15
N GLY A 271 17.16 -31.50 -15.66
CA GLY A 271 17.20 -30.04 -15.42
C GLY A 271 15.91 -29.48 -14.82
N VAL A 272 16.04 -28.29 -14.27
CA VAL A 272 14.90 -27.47 -13.83
C VAL A 272 14.33 -26.75 -15.05
N LYS A 273 13.01 -26.74 -15.19
CA LYS A 273 12.29 -25.99 -16.22
C LYS A 273 11.40 -24.96 -15.56
N GLY A 274 11.82 -23.71 -15.67
CA GLY A 274 11.02 -22.56 -15.25
C GLY A 274 9.98 -22.20 -16.32
N GLU A 275 8.83 -21.78 -15.88
CA GLU A 275 7.73 -21.31 -16.72
C GLU A 275 7.09 -20.08 -16.10
N LEU A 276 6.85 -19.07 -16.90
CA LEU A 276 6.01 -17.93 -16.58
C LEU A 276 4.67 -18.06 -17.33
N MET A 277 3.56 -18.00 -16.63
CA MET A 277 2.24 -17.86 -17.21
C MET A 277 1.74 -16.42 -17.00
N ILE A 278 1.28 -15.78 -18.06
CA ILE A 278 0.54 -14.53 -18.00
C ILE A 278 -0.89 -14.82 -18.44
N GLY A 279 -1.87 -14.53 -17.58
CA GLY A 279 -3.28 -14.78 -17.82
C GLY A 279 -4.11 -13.52 -17.68
N LYS A 280 -5.07 -13.31 -18.57
CA LYS A 280 -6.05 -12.25 -18.45
C LYS A 280 -7.20 -12.69 -17.55
N ILE A 281 -7.43 -11.99 -16.45
CA ILE A 281 -8.43 -12.33 -15.44
C ILE A 281 -9.84 -12.27 -16.04
N GLY A 282 -10.70 -13.22 -15.66
CA GLY A 282 -12.08 -13.32 -16.18
C GLY A 282 -12.20 -13.89 -17.59
N THR A 283 -11.10 -14.35 -18.18
CA THR A 283 -11.08 -14.97 -19.50
C THR A 283 -10.28 -16.29 -19.49
N GLU A 284 -10.33 -17.05 -20.58
CA GLU A 284 -9.47 -18.22 -20.78
C GLU A 284 -8.15 -17.84 -21.49
N ASP A 285 -7.94 -16.56 -21.77
CA ASP A 285 -6.74 -16.08 -22.47
C ASP A 285 -5.54 -16.13 -21.52
N ARG A 286 -4.58 -16.98 -21.87
CA ARG A 286 -3.34 -17.17 -21.10
C ARG A 286 -2.22 -17.59 -22.03
N LYS A 287 -1.02 -17.10 -21.74
CA LYS A 287 0.20 -17.47 -22.44
C LYS A 287 1.23 -17.99 -21.46
N SER A 288 1.98 -18.99 -21.88
CA SER A 288 3.09 -19.54 -21.11
C SER A 288 4.40 -19.34 -21.85
N TYR A 289 5.40 -18.93 -21.10
CA TYR A 289 6.76 -18.66 -21.58
C TYR A 289 7.72 -19.57 -20.84
N GLU A 290 8.62 -20.20 -21.57
CA GLU A 290 9.67 -21.00 -20.99
C GLU A 290 10.84 -20.12 -20.59
N LEU A 291 11.36 -20.29 -19.36
CA LEU A 291 12.48 -19.53 -18.83
C LEU A 291 13.85 -20.21 -19.07
N GLU A 292 13.92 -21.07 -20.11
CA GLU A 292 15.14 -21.67 -20.69
C GLU A 292 16.22 -22.10 -19.66
N GLY A 293 15.87 -23.00 -18.73
CA GLY A 293 16.79 -23.55 -17.75
C GLY A 293 17.06 -22.68 -16.53
N MET A 294 16.37 -21.56 -16.40
CA MET A 294 16.36 -20.72 -15.21
C MET A 294 15.20 -21.11 -14.29
N MET A 295 15.45 -21.08 -12.99
CA MET A 295 14.43 -21.27 -11.98
C MET A 295 13.94 -19.89 -11.51
N PRO A 296 12.65 -19.55 -11.70
CA PRO A 296 12.12 -18.30 -11.19
C PRO A 296 12.12 -18.32 -9.66
N LEU A 297 12.42 -17.19 -9.06
CA LEU A 297 12.42 -16.94 -7.61
C LEU A 297 11.31 -15.98 -7.20
N SER A 298 11.08 -14.94 -8.01
CA SER A 298 10.03 -13.95 -7.79
C SER A 298 9.51 -13.41 -9.11
N VAL A 299 8.27 -12.93 -9.10
CA VAL A 299 7.62 -12.25 -10.22
C VAL A 299 6.83 -11.05 -9.70
N GLU A 300 7.02 -9.88 -10.32
CA GLU A 300 6.36 -8.66 -9.88
C GLU A 300 6.09 -7.71 -11.03
N TYR A 301 5.00 -6.94 -10.96
CA TYR A 301 4.71 -5.85 -11.86
C TYR A 301 5.28 -4.54 -11.30
N THR A 302 5.98 -3.80 -12.14
CA THR A 302 6.53 -2.48 -11.83
C THR A 302 5.53 -1.36 -12.10
N ASP A 303 5.83 -0.15 -11.64
CA ASP A 303 4.95 1.02 -11.82
C ASP A 303 4.73 1.39 -13.29
N ASP A 304 5.73 1.16 -14.15
CA ASP A 304 5.61 1.37 -15.60
C ASP A 304 4.78 0.27 -16.31
N GLY A 305 4.35 -0.76 -15.56
CA GLY A 305 3.58 -1.90 -16.05
C GLY A 305 4.42 -3.01 -16.67
N SER A 306 5.75 -2.93 -16.58
CA SER A 306 6.63 -4.05 -16.93
C SER A 306 6.46 -5.20 -15.94
N LEU A 307 6.63 -6.43 -16.40
CA LEU A 307 6.63 -7.61 -15.54
C LEU A 307 8.07 -8.11 -15.40
N VAL A 308 8.55 -8.16 -14.18
CA VAL A 308 9.90 -8.58 -13.83
C VAL A 308 9.88 -9.98 -13.26
N VAL A 309 10.74 -10.85 -13.75
CA VAL A 309 10.96 -12.21 -13.22
C VAL A 309 12.41 -12.34 -12.80
N VAL A 310 12.65 -12.39 -11.50
CA VAL A 310 13.98 -12.70 -10.96
C VAL A 310 14.15 -14.20 -10.95
N CYS A 311 15.23 -14.68 -11.56
CA CYS A 311 15.58 -16.10 -11.60
C CYS A 311 16.90 -16.37 -10.86
N ASP A 312 17.20 -17.63 -10.63
CA ASP A 312 18.46 -18.10 -10.02
C ASP A 312 19.72 -17.70 -10.79
N SER A 313 19.61 -17.49 -12.09
CA SER A 313 20.76 -17.24 -13.00
C SER A 313 20.56 -16.05 -13.93
N GLY A 314 19.46 -15.34 -13.84
CA GLY A 314 19.15 -14.20 -14.69
C GLY A 314 17.90 -13.44 -14.30
N LEU A 315 17.67 -12.35 -15.00
CA LEU A 315 16.50 -11.49 -14.90
C LEU A 315 15.78 -11.49 -16.26
N VAL A 316 14.47 -11.64 -16.26
CA VAL A 316 13.67 -11.57 -17.49
C VAL A 316 12.58 -10.51 -17.29
N ILE A 317 12.49 -9.58 -18.24
CA ILE A 317 11.54 -8.46 -18.17
C ILE A 317 10.61 -8.55 -19.37
N PHE A 318 9.32 -8.37 -19.12
CA PHE A 318 8.28 -8.37 -20.14
C PHE A 318 7.59 -7.00 -20.20
N ASP A 319 7.24 -6.57 -21.40
CA ASP A 319 6.29 -5.49 -21.66
C ASP A 319 5.00 -6.12 -22.18
N GLY A 320 3.98 -6.14 -21.32
CA GLY A 320 2.77 -6.94 -21.53
C GLY A 320 3.10 -8.41 -21.75
N GLU A 321 2.83 -8.92 -22.97
CA GLU A 321 3.07 -10.30 -23.33
C GLU A 321 4.39 -10.54 -24.11
N LYS A 322 5.27 -9.55 -24.19
CA LYS A 322 6.52 -9.65 -24.95
C LYS A 322 7.72 -9.56 -24.04
N GLU A 323 8.67 -10.48 -24.19
CA GLU A 323 9.96 -10.35 -23.55
C GLU A 323 10.66 -9.08 -24.06
N LYS A 324 10.92 -8.15 -23.13
CA LYS A 324 11.56 -6.85 -23.38
C LYS A 324 13.07 -6.97 -23.22
N ALA A 325 13.51 -7.64 -22.15
CA ALA A 325 14.92 -7.84 -21.83
C ALA A 325 15.17 -9.16 -21.13
N ARG A 326 16.38 -9.68 -21.32
CA ARG A 326 16.89 -10.84 -20.59
C ARG A 326 18.34 -10.56 -20.19
N VAL A 327 18.62 -10.59 -18.90
CA VAL A 327 19.94 -10.28 -18.33
C VAL A 327 20.50 -11.53 -17.67
N SER A 328 21.71 -11.95 -18.06
CA SER A 328 22.43 -13.02 -17.37
C SER A 328 23.13 -12.48 -16.11
N PHE A 329 23.14 -13.26 -15.06
CA PHE A 329 23.94 -12.94 -13.88
C PHE A 329 25.38 -13.47 -13.94
N ASP A 330 25.81 -14.01 -15.09
CA ASP A 330 27.17 -14.47 -15.38
C ASP A 330 27.72 -15.45 -14.34
N GLY A 331 26.87 -16.36 -13.88
CA GLY A 331 27.18 -17.39 -12.89
C GLY A 331 27.12 -16.92 -11.44
N MET A 332 26.68 -15.68 -11.17
CA MET A 332 26.34 -15.25 -9.84
C MET A 332 24.92 -15.72 -9.49
N THR A 333 24.71 -16.05 -8.22
CA THR A 333 23.40 -16.41 -7.70
C THR A 333 22.86 -15.24 -6.86
N PRO A 334 21.60 -14.80 -7.06
CA PRO A 334 21.03 -13.74 -6.26
C PRO A 334 20.90 -14.17 -4.78
N GLY A 335 21.18 -13.23 -3.90
CA GLY A 335 20.92 -13.31 -2.47
C GLY A 335 19.58 -12.64 -2.12
N ALA A 336 19.65 -11.55 -1.35
CA ALA A 336 18.47 -10.71 -1.11
C ALA A 336 18.22 -9.81 -2.33
N TYR A 337 16.96 -9.59 -2.64
CA TYR A 337 16.52 -8.72 -3.73
C TYR A 337 15.22 -8.02 -3.35
N ASP A 338 14.92 -6.96 -4.07
CA ASP A 338 13.68 -6.21 -3.96
C ASP A 338 13.34 -5.55 -5.30
N ILE A 339 12.06 -5.44 -5.59
CA ILE A 339 11.51 -4.77 -6.77
C ILE A 339 10.51 -3.76 -6.24
N GLU A 340 10.76 -2.47 -6.43
CA GLU A 340 9.88 -1.41 -5.97
C GLU A 340 9.88 -0.26 -6.98
N GLY A 341 8.70 0.18 -7.38
CA GLY A 341 8.55 1.11 -8.49
C GLY A 341 9.12 0.52 -9.78
N ASP A 342 10.09 1.23 -10.38
CA ASP A 342 10.79 0.78 -11.59
C ASP A 342 12.24 0.31 -11.30
N ILE A 343 12.55 0.05 -10.03
CA ILE A 343 13.89 -0.32 -9.57
C ILE A 343 13.96 -1.79 -9.20
N ILE A 344 14.95 -2.47 -9.71
CA ILE A 344 15.25 -3.88 -9.40
C ILE A 344 16.61 -3.94 -8.71
N ALA A 345 16.60 -4.18 -7.42
CA ALA A 345 17.81 -4.22 -6.60
C ALA A 345 18.15 -5.66 -6.17
N ILE A 346 19.34 -6.14 -6.50
CA ILE A 346 19.75 -7.52 -6.23
C ILE A 346 21.14 -7.55 -5.59
N SER A 347 21.29 -8.23 -4.46
CA SER A 347 22.59 -8.52 -3.88
C SER A 347 23.11 -9.88 -4.36
N PHE A 348 24.38 -9.93 -4.72
CA PHE A 348 25.05 -11.15 -5.16
C PHE A 348 26.18 -11.47 -4.20
N PRO A 349 26.09 -12.54 -3.40
CA PRO A 349 27.21 -13.04 -2.62
C PRO A 349 28.37 -13.45 -3.52
N THR A 350 29.57 -12.92 -3.26
CA THR A 350 30.77 -13.18 -4.09
C THR A 350 31.70 -14.23 -3.49
N ASN A 351 31.44 -14.66 -2.26
CA ASN A 351 32.21 -15.70 -1.60
C ASN A 351 31.33 -16.69 -0.82
N ALA A 352 31.89 -17.86 -0.55
CA ALA A 352 31.19 -18.93 0.15
C ALA A 352 30.79 -18.60 1.61
N THR A 353 31.42 -17.61 2.22
CA THR A 353 31.10 -17.14 3.58
C THR A 353 30.03 -16.05 3.59
N LEU A 354 29.55 -15.64 2.43
CA LEU A 354 28.56 -14.55 2.23
C LEU A 354 29.02 -13.19 2.81
N SER A 355 30.30 -13.06 3.18
CA SER A 355 30.84 -11.85 3.80
C SER A 355 31.26 -10.76 2.81
N GLN A 356 31.13 -11.03 1.53
CA GLN A 356 31.29 -10.06 0.45
C GLN A 356 30.12 -10.21 -0.50
N ASN A 357 29.53 -9.09 -0.87
CA ASN A 357 28.39 -9.01 -1.77
C ASN A 357 28.63 -7.92 -2.82
N THR A 358 28.04 -8.10 -3.98
CA THR A 358 27.88 -7.05 -4.97
C THR A 358 26.41 -6.69 -5.05
N LEU A 359 26.06 -5.46 -4.72
CA LEU A 359 24.71 -4.92 -4.95
C LEU A 359 24.64 -4.38 -6.37
N LYS A 360 23.73 -4.91 -7.17
CA LYS A 360 23.42 -4.38 -8.50
C LYS A 360 22.01 -3.84 -8.52
N VAL A 361 21.84 -2.72 -9.20
CA VAL A 361 20.54 -2.09 -9.42
C VAL A 361 20.31 -2.05 -10.92
N PHE A 362 19.16 -2.53 -11.35
CA PHE A 362 18.73 -2.59 -12.75
C PHE A 362 17.48 -1.72 -12.94
N ASP A 363 17.34 -1.20 -14.14
CA ASP A 363 16.11 -0.59 -14.63
C ASP A 363 15.19 -1.63 -15.31
N THR A 364 13.99 -1.21 -15.70
CA THR A 364 13.02 -2.05 -16.42
C THR A 364 13.39 -2.29 -17.89
N ASP A 365 14.47 -1.70 -18.39
CA ASP A 365 15.08 -2.03 -19.71
C ASP A 365 16.18 -3.10 -19.60
N GLY A 366 16.51 -3.53 -18.37
CA GLY A 366 17.55 -4.51 -18.08
C GLY A 366 18.95 -3.91 -18.05
N GLY A 367 19.07 -2.59 -18.03
CA GLY A 367 20.33 -1.89 -17.83
C GLY A 367 20.81 -1.96 -16.39
N ALA A 368 22.08 -2.31 -16.16
CA ALA A 368 22.67 -2.23 -14.82
C ALA A 368 23.13 -0.78 -14.59
N GLU A 369 22.38 -0.03 -13.79
CA GLU A 369 22.70 1.37 -13.49
C GLU A 369 23.81 1.50 -12.43
N TYR A 370 23.79 0.63 -11.42
CA TYR A 370 24.74 0.67 -10.32
C TYR A 370 25.31 -0.72 -10.03
N ASN A 371 26.59 -0.73 -9.60
CA ASN A 371 27.31 -1.92 -9.20
C ASN A 371 28.24 -1.58 -8.03
N ILE A 372 27.90 -2.01 -6.82
CA ILE A 372 28.55 -1.60 -5.58
C ILE A 372 29.05 -2.81 -4.81
N GLU A 373 30.31 -2.77 -4.41
CA GLU A 373 30.92 -3.80 -3.56
C GLU A 373 30.58 -3.53 -2.08
N ILE A 374 30.06 -4.53 -1.39
CA ILE A 374 29.74 -4.49 0.02
C ILE A 374 30.54 -5.59 0.74
N ASN A 375 31.46 -5.17 1.61
CA ASN A 375 32.35 -6.08 2.35
C ASN A 375 31.69 -6.60 3.65
N SER A 376 30.44 -7.02 3.57
CA SER A 376 29.67 -7.56 4.68
C SER A 376 28.54 -8.45 4.15
N LYS A 377 27.99 -9.31 5.03
CA LYS A 377 26.84 -10.15 4.67
C LYS A 377 25.58 -9.29 4.55
N VAL A 378 24.98 -9.26 3.38
CA VAL A 378 23.65 -8.65 3.14
C VAL A 378 22.59 -9.69 3.51
N SER A 379 21.64 -9.32 4.36
CA SER A 379 20.47 -10.14 4.73
C SER A 379 19.18 -9.65 4.07
N HIS A 380 19.05 -8.35 3.86
CA HIS A 380 17.89 -7.73 3.21
C HIS A 380 18.34 -6.67 2.22
N VAL A 381 17.56 -6.50 1.18
CA VAL A 381 17.65 -5.40 0.24
C VAL A 381 16.27 -4.79 0.18
N THR A 382 16.16 -3.47 0.11
CA THR A 382 14.90 -2.78 -0.14
C THR A 382 15.14 -1.50 -0.92
N ALA A 383 14.21 -1.15 -1.80
CA ALA A 383 14.22 0.05 -2.61
C ALA A 383 13.02 0.94 -2.26
N ASP A 384 13.12 2.24 -2.46
CA ASP A 384 12.01 3.17 -2.26
C ASP A 384 11.35 3.63 -3.58
N GLY A 385 11.62 2.88 -4.63
CA GLY A 385 11.06 3.09 -5.96
C GLY A 385 11.68 4.23 -6.78
N ALA A 386 12.33 5.22 -6.17
CA ALA A 386 12.84 6.38 -6.91
C ALA A 386 14.13 7.02 -6.37
N GLU A 387 14.35 7.02 -5.05
CA GLU A 387 15.40 7.84 -4.43
C GLU A 387 16.61 7.04 -3.97
N ALA A 388 16.40 5.86 -3.40
CA ALA A 388 17.46 5.10 -2.76
C ALA A 388 17.22 3.59 -2.79
N VAL A 389 18.32 2.84 -2.69
CA VAL A 389 18.34 1.41 -2.42
C VAL A 389 19.13 1.18 -1.14
N TYR A 390 18.63 0.29 -0.31
CA TYR A 390 19.24 -0.06 0.96
C TYR A 390 19.66 -1.52 0.97
N ALA A 391 20.91 -1.76 1.35
CA ALA A 391 21.40 -3.10 1.68
C ALA A 391 21.63 -3.18 3.18
N VAL A 392 20.98 -4.13 3.85
CA VAL A 392 20.96 -4.25 5.30
C VAL A 392 21.56 -5.57 5.73
N GLY A 393 22.39 -5.53 6.75
CA GLY A 393 22.97 -6.68 7.42
C GLY A 393 22.90 -6.55 8.93
N GLU A 394 23.55 -7.47 9.64
CA GLU A 394 23.55 -7.50 11.10
C GLU A 394 24.32 -6.29 11.66
N GLY A 395 23.59 -5.32 12.22
CA GLY A 395 24.14 -4.13 12.84
C GLY A 395 24.60 -3.02 11.90
N TRP A 396 24.34 -3.11 10.61
CA TRP A 396 24.70 -2.09 9.63
C TRP A 396 23.70 -2.03 8.48
N ALA A 397 23.62 -0.86 7.86
CA ALA A 397 22.92 -0.65 6.59
C ALA A 397 23.70 0.31 5.70
N THR A 398 23.65 0.09 4.40
CA THR A 398 24.20 0.99 3.39
C THR A 398 23.07 1.50 2.50
N ARG A 399 22.93 2.83 2.43
CA ARG A 399 22.07 3.54 1.49
C ARG A 399 22.88 3.83 0.22
N LEU A 400 22.31 3.51 -0.92
CA LEU A 400 22.74 4.00 -2.23
C LEU A 400 21.72 5.05 -2.68
N SER A 401 22.16 6.27 -2.91
CA SER A 401 21.34 7.32 -3.52
C SER A 401 21.31 7.12 -5.04
N LEU A 402 20.13 6.99 -5.62
CA LEU A 402 19.96 6.81 -7.07
C LEU A 402 20.19 8.10 -7.86
N SER A 403 20.10 9.27 -7.23
CA SER A 403 20.27 10.56 -7.90
C SER A 403 21.74 10.91 -8.20
N ASP A 404 22.70 10.48 -7.36
CA ASP A 404 24.12 10.84 -7.48
C ASP A 404 25.09 9.65 -7.31
N GLY A 405 24.57 8.44 -7.13
CA GLY A 405 25.34 7.20 -6.97
C GLY A 405 26.18 7.12 -5.70
N LYS A 406 25.95 8.03 -4.73
CA LYS A 406 26.71 8.01 -3.49
C LYS A 406 26.18 6.97 -2.53
N THR A 407 27.11 6.36 -1.80
CA THR A 407 26.81 5.43 -0.74
C THR A 407 27.06 6.04 0.64
N MET A 408 26.17 5.75 1.59
CA MET A 408 26.32 6.10 2.98
C MET A 408 26.05 4.87 3.83
N THR A 409 27.01 4.50 4.71
CA THR A 409 26.85 3.36 5.62
C THR A 409 26.64 3.86 7.04
N GLY A 410 25.66 3.30 7.73
CA GLY A 410 25.32 3.61 9.11
C GLY A 410 25.17 2.33 9.95
N ALA A 411 25.23 2.51 11.29
CA ALA A 411 24.89 1.43 12.22
C ALA A 411 23.37 1.34 12.38
N VAL A 412 22.84 0.13 12.35
CA VAL A 412 21.41 -0.17 12.61
C VAL A 412 21.31 -1.21 13.72
N ASP A 413 20.10 -1.65 14.03
CA ASP A 413 19.89 -2.72 15.02
C ASP A 413 20.49 -4.05 14.54
N THR A 414 20.85 -4.91 15.48
CA THR A 414 21.43 -6.22 15.15
C THR A 414 20.39 -7.30 14.92
N GLN A 415 19.17 -7.12 15.44
CA GLN A 415 18.07 -8.08 15.30
C GLN A 415 17.07 -7.61 14.23
N VAL A 416 17.48 -7.69 12.97
CA VAL A 416 16.62 -7.32 11.84
C VAL A 416 15.75 -8.52 11.47
N VAL A 417 14.42 -8.34 11.50
CA VAL A 417 13.42 -9.35 11.07
C VAL A 417 12.72 -8.94 9.78
N GLY A 418 12.79 -7.67 9.40
CA GLY A 418 12.26 -7.13 8.16
C GLY A 418 12.75 -5.71 7.93
N VAL A 419 12.58 -5.23 6.72
CA VAL A 419 12.95 -3.86 6.30
C VAL A 419 11.88 -3.30 5.40
N LEU A 420 11.65 -1.99 5.50
CA LEU A 420 10.74 -1.23 4.63
C LEU A 420 11.42 0.08 4.26
N SER A 421 11.17 0.61 3.09
CA SER A 421 11.83 1.83 2.63
C SER A 421 10.86 2.89 2.08
N PRO A 422 9.97 3.45 2.90
CA PRO A 422 9.05 4.48 2.43
C PRO A 422 9.75 5.84 2.27
N ALA A 423 9.58 6.48 1.11
CA ALA A 423 9.94 7.89 0.87
C ALA A 423 11.38 8.27 1.32
N GLY A 424 12.37 7.52 0.88
CA GLY A 424 13.79 7.79 1.16
C GLY A 424 14.26 7.48 2.58
N ASN A 425 13.41 6.90 3.44
CA ASN A 425 13.77 6.44 4.78
C ASN A 425 13.98 4.92 4.79
N LEU A 426 14.80 4.44 5.70
CA LEU A 426 14.89 3.01 6.01
C LEU A 426 14.20 2.74 7.35
N ILE A 427 13.19 1.90 7.35
CA ILE A 427 12.56 1.36 8.55
C ILE A 427 13.11 -0.05 8.77
N VAL A 428 13.79 -0.25 9.88
CA VAL A 428 14.27 -1.56 10.31
C VAL A 428 13.29 -2.14 11.32
N CYS A 429 12.69 -3.26 10.98
CA CYS A 429 11.79 -4.02 11.84
C CYS A 429 12.59 -4.98 12.72
N THR A 430 12.34 -4.92 14.03
CA THR A 430 12.97 -5.76 15.06
C THR A 430 11.89 -6.56 15.79
N PRO A 431 12.22 -7.56 16.60
CA PRO A 431 11.19 -8.30 17.35
C PRO A 431 10.35 -7.49 18.33
N ASP A 432 10.78 -6.29 18.70
CA ASP A 432 10.12 -5.45 19.72
C ASP A 432 9.57 -4.14 19.17
N GLY A 433 9.77 -3.85 17.86
CA GLY A 433 9.33 -2.60 17.25
C GLY A 433 10.07 -2.24 15.97
N THR A 434 9.82 -1.05 15.45
CA THR A 434 10.54 -0.51 14.29
C THR A 434 11.39 0.69 14.69
N LYS A 435 12.48 0.90 13.94
CA LYS A 435 13.33 2.09 14.04
C LYS A 435 13.62 2.66 12.68
N THR A 436 13.57 3.97 12.58
CA THR A 436 13.81 4.69 11.32
C THR A 436 15.24 5.21 11.25
N TYR A 437 15.87 4.97 10.12
CA TYR A 437 17.26 5.36 9.83
C TYR A 437 17.32 6.15 8.51
N PHE A 438 18.43 6.86 8.27
CA PHE A 438 18.70 7.64 7.07
C PHE A 438 17.61 8.68 6.75
N THR A 439 17.06 9.28 7.79
CA THR A 439 16.12 10.39 7.62
C THR A 439 16.86 11.59 7.06
N ASP A 440 16.53 12.02 5.86
CA ASP A 440 17.05 13.30 5.35
C ASP A 440 16.49 14.45 6.20
N LYS A 441 17.38 15.14 6.91
CA LYS A 441 17.09 16.38 7.63
C LYS A 441 17.50 17.58 6.80
#